data_01fdd130d3dc486ef65aaf413a17e37e
#
_entry.id   01fdd130d3dc486ef65aaf413a17e37e
#
_cell.length_a   1.000
_cell.length_b   1.000
_cell.length_c   1.000
_cell.angle_alpha   90.00
_cell.angle_beta   90.00
_cell.angle_gamma   90.00
#
_symmetry.space_group_name_H-M   'P 1'
#
loop_
_entity.id
_entity.type
_entity.pdbx_description
1 polymer ?
#
loop_
_entity_poly.entity_id
_entity_poly.type
_entity_poly.pdbx_seq_one_letter_code
_entity_poly.pdbx_strand_id
1 'polypeptide(L)'
;YLLPAAQTRDKSAVNEEQMKELTNKLKEEFDYILIDCPAGIEQGFKNAIAGADRAIVVTTAEISAIRDADRIIGLLESSEIKNPELVINRIRPNMVRKGEMMDVDDIVDLLSIDLIGVVPDDEYIITQTNKGEPVIQNRKAPSGKAYIEIAKRVLGEKIEVTIPGREQGFFARLKRLFRK
;
A
#
# COMPACT_ATOMS: atom_id res chain seq x y z
N TYR A 1 -11.87 3.87 -15.30
CA TYR A 1 -13.03 2.97 -15.20
C TYR A 1 -13.14 2.44 -13.79
N LEU A 2 -14.36 2.20 -13.31
CA LEU A 2 -14.67 1.62 -12.01
C LEU A 2 -15.65 0.47 -12.21
N LEU A 3 -15.30 -0.72 -11.73
CA LEU A 3 -16.17 -1.88 -11.68
C LEU A 3 -16.57 -2.13 -10.21
N PRO A 4 -17.74 -1.68 -9.76
CA PRO A 4 -18.17 -1.85 -8.37
C PRO A 4 -18.59 -3.30 -8.12
N ALA A 5 -18.27 -3.81 -6.92
CA ALA A 5 -18.81 -5.07 -6.45
C ALA A 5 -20.33 -4.97 -6.21
N ALA A 6 -21.04 -6.10 -6.37
CA ALA A 6 -22.48 -6.16 -6.14
C ALA A 6 -22.81 -5.92 -4.67
N GLN A 7 -23.59 -4.87 -4.38
CA GLN A 7 -23.98 -4.51 -3.00
C GLN A 7 -25.09 -5.39 -2.42
N THR A 8 -25.83 -6.10 -3.28
CA THR A 8 -27.04 -6.84 -2.90
C THR A 8 -26.90 -8.38 -2.95
N ARG A 9 -25.72 -8.88 -3.31
CA ARG A 9 -25.42 -10.31 -3.36
C ARG A 9 -24.50 -10.71 -2.23
N ASP A 10 -24.61 -11.95 -1.79
CA ASP A 10 -23.74 -12.54 -0.78
C ASP A 10 -22.26 -12.53 -1.24
N LYS A 11 -21.35 -12.53 -0.28
CA LYS A 11 -19.89 -12.58 -0.49
C LYS A 11 -19.42 -13.80 -1.30
N SER A 12 -20.26 -14.85 -1.40
CA SER A 12 -20.04 -16.05 -2.20
C SER A 12 -20.44 -15.92 -3.68
N ALA A 13 -20.93 -14.75 -4.11
CA ALA A 13 -21.42 -14.53 -5.47
C ALA A 13 -20.31 -14.62 -6.54
N VAL A 14 -19.06 -14.49 -6.15
CA VAL A 14 -17.88 -14.59 -7.02
C VAL A 14 -16.88 -15.55 -6.37
N ASN A 15 -16.34 -16.47 -7.13
CA ASN A 15 -15.28 -17.39 -6.72
C ASN A 15 -13.93 -17.05 -7.39
N GLU A 16 -12.88 -17.77 -7.01
CA GLU A 16 -11.52 -17.56 -7.49
C GLU A 16 -11.37 -17.76 -9.00
N GLU A 17 -12.06 -18.75 -9.58
CA GLU A 17 -12.03 -19.01 -11.03
C GLU A 17 -12.69 -17.88 -11.82
N GLN A 18 -13.82 -17.38 -11.35
CA GLN A 18 -14.52 -16.24 -11.97
C GLN A 18 -13.69 -14.96 -11.89
N MET A 19 -12.94 -14.77 -10.79
CA MET A 19 -12.01 -13.64 -10.69
C MET A 19 -10.84 -13.76 -11.68
N LYS A 20 -10.26 -14.94 -11.84
CA LYS A 20 -9.23 -15.21 -12.85
C LYS A 20 -9.76 -14.96 -14.27
N GLU A 21 -10.94 -15.44 -14.58
CA GLU A 21 -11.56 -15.23 -15.89
C GLU A 21 -11.81 -13.73 -16.15
N LEU A 22 -12.35 -13.02 -15.17
CA LEU A 22 -12.60 -11.57 -15.25
C LEU A 22 -11.31 -10.80 -15.49
N THR A 23 -10.28 -11.05 -14.67
CA THR A 23 -9.00 -10.32 -14.78
C THR A 23 -8.30 -10.64 -16.10
N ASN A 24 -8.35 -11.87 -16.59
CA ASN A 24 -7.80 -12.24 -17.89
C ASN A 24 -8.49 -11.50 -19.05
N LYS A 25 -9.82 -11.37 -19.02
CA LYS A 25 -10.54 -10.55 -20.01
C LYS A 25 -10.17 -9.07 -19.92
N LEU A 26 -10.05 -8.53 -18.71
CA LEU A 26 -9.68 -7.13 -18.51
C LEU A 26 -8.25 -6.83 -18.96
N LYS A 27 -7.33 -7.79 -18.88
CA LYS A 27 -5.94 -7.66 -19.36
C LYS A 27 -5.84 -7.44 -20.87
N GLU A 28 -6.87 -7.80 -21.64
CA GLU A 28 -6.92 -7.53 -23.08
C GLU A 28 -7.23 -6.06 -23.40
N GLU A 29 -7.81 -5.32 -22.43
CA GLU A 29 -8.27 -3.94 -22.63
C GLU A 29 -7.53 -2.91 -21.79
N PHE A 30 -6.89 -3.33 -20.69
CA PHE A 30 -6.29 -2.43 -19.71
C PHE A 30 -4.83 -2.79 -19.38
N ASP A 31 -3.96 -1.80 -19.37
CA ASP A 31 -2.56 -1.94 -18.98
C ASP A 31 -2.41 -2.22 -17.47
N TYR A 32 -3.33 -1.70 -16.65
CA TYR A 32 -3.35 -1.84 -15.20
C TYR A 32 -4.75 -2.11 -14.67
N ILE A 33 -4.86 -3.12 -13.81
CA ILE A 33 -6.08 -3.49 -13.10
C ILE A 33 -5.76 -3.43 -11.61
N LEU A 34 -6.46 -2.57 -10.87
CA LEU A 34 -6.34 -2.48 -9.42
C LEU A 34 -7.52 -3.20 -8.78
N ILE A 35 -7.23 -4.23 -7.99
CA ILE A 35 -8.23 -4.98 -7.23
C ILE A 35 -8.21 -4.45 -5.80
N ASP A 36 -9.27 -3.75 -5.39
CA ASP A 36 -9.46 -3.34 -4.00
C ASP A 36 -9.86 -4.55 -3.16
N CYS A 37 -8.95 -4.97 -2.28
CA CYS A 37 -9.09 -6.16 -1.46
C CYS A 37 -9.71 -5.80 -0.10
N PRO A 38 -10.78 -6.48 0.34
CA PRO A 38 -11.33 -6.28 1.67
C PRO A 38 -10.33 -6.67 2.75
N ALA A 39 -10.44 -6.04 3.92
CA ALA A 39 -9.65 -6.42 5.09
C ALA A 39 -9.93 -7.88 5.52
N GLY A 40 -8.91 -8.55 6.03
CA GLY A 40 -8.98 -9.94 6.48
C GLY A 40 -8.49 -10.95 5.46
N ILE A 41 -8.65 -12.22 5.76
CA ILE A 41 -8.07 -13.36 5.03
C ILE A 41 -9.13 -14.34 4.50
N GLU A 42 -10.38 -13.91 4.48
CA GLU A 42 -11.53 -14.74 4.09
C GLU A 42 -11.67 -14.82 2.55
N GLN A 43 -12.83 -15.26 2.08
CA GLN A 43 -13.11 -15.49 0.67
C GLN A 43 -12.83 -14.26 -0.22
N GLY A 44 -13.10 -13.05 0.26
CA GLY A 44 -12.81 -11.83 -0.49
C GLY A 44 -11.32 -11.63 -0.79
N PHE A 45 -10.46 -11.93 0.19
CA PHE A 45 -9.02 -11.93 0.00
C PHE A 45 -8.58 -12.99 -1.02
N LYS A 46 -9.06 -14.24 -0.88
CA LYS A 46 -8.74 -15.34 -1.81
C LYS A 46 -9.14 -15.01 -3.25
N ASN A 47 -10.32 -14.44 -3.42
CA ASN A 47 -10.79 -13.99 -4.73
C ASN A 47 -9.90 -12.89 -5.32
N ALA A 48 -9.51 -11.91 -4.50
CA ALA A 48 -8.66 -10.81 -4.97
C ALA A 48 -7.29 -11.30 -5.43
N ILE A 49 -6.62 -12.15 -4.65
CA ILE A 49 -5.29 -12.67 -4.98
C ILE A 49 -5.33 -13.66 -6.16
N ALA A 50 -6.43 -14.38 -6.36
CA ALA A 50 -6.55 -15.36 -7.45
C ALA A 50 -6.40 -14.74 -8.85
N GLY A 51 -6.80 -13.47 -9.01
CA GLY A 51 -6.69 -12.73 -10.27
C GLY A 51 -5.49 -11.76 -10.34
N ALA A 52 -4.68 -11.67 -9.28
CA ALA A 52 -3.60 -10.69 -9.18
C ALA A 52 -2.25 -11.27 -9.60
N ASP A 53 -1.44 -10.45 -10.28
CA ASP A 53 -0.04 -10.78 -10.62
C ASP A 53 0.94 -10.19 -9.58
N ARG A 54 0.53 -9.12 -8.89
CA ARG A 54 1.32 -8.38 -7.88
C ARG A 54 0.43 -8.00 -6.71
N ALA A 55 1.02 -7.81 -5.55
CA ALA A 55 0.31 -7.33 -4.37
C ALA A 55 1.01 -6.15 -3.73
N ILE A 56 0.22 -5.18 -3.26
CA ILE A 56 0.69 -4.08 -2.43
C ILE A 56 0.05 -4.26 -1.06
N VAL A 57 0.89 -4.49 -0.05
CA VAL A 57 0.47 -4.60 1.34
C VAL A 57 0.47 -3.20 1.95
N VAL A 58 -0.69 -2.76 2.40
CA VAL A 58 -0.85 -1.44 3.05
C VAL A 58 -1.06 -1.64 4.54
N THR A 59 -0.15 -1.08 5.35
CA THR A 59 -0.24 -1.15 6.81
C THR A 59 -0.08 0.22 7.45
N THR A 60 -0.39 0.35 8.73
CA THR A 60 -0.03 1.50 9.56
C THR A 60 1.11 1.13 10.51
N ALA A 61 1.75 2.13 11.13
CA ALA A 61 2.86 1.91 12.07
C ALA A 61 2.38 1.50 13.48
N GLU A 62 1.31 0.74 13.56
CA GLU A 62 0.72 0.20 14.78
C GLU A 62 1.03 -1.29 14.89
N ILE A 63 1.42 -1.77 16.06
CA ILE A 63 1.88 -3.16 16.27
C ILE A 63 0.84 -4.19 15.79
N SER A 64 -0.44 -3.95 16.02
CA SER A 64 -1.53 -4.83 15.56
C SER A 64 -1.59 -4.91 14.03
N ALA A 65 -1.53 -3.75 13.35
CA ALA A 65 -1.57 -3.69 11.90
C ALA A 65 -0.34 -4.33 11.25
N ILE A 66 0.84 -4.19 11.87
CA ILE A 66 2.08 -4.82 11.41
C ILE A 66 1.99 -6.35 11.52
N ARG A 67 1.43 -6.89 12.62
CA ARG A 67 1.20 -8.34 12.78
C ARG A 67 0.22 -8.88 11.74
N ASP A 68 -0.83 -8.11 11.44
CA ASP A 68 -1.78 -8.49 10.40
C ASP A 68 -1.11 -8.46 9.02
N ALA A 69 -0.27 -7.46 8.73
CA ALA A 69 0.50 -7.37 7.51
C ALA A 69 1.47 -8.55 7.34
N ASP A 70 2.22 -8.92 8.38
CA ASP A 70 3.11 -10.08 8.39
C ASP A 70 2.37 -11.38 8.02
N ARG A 71 1.19 -11.59 8.63
CA ARG A 71 0.34 -12.73 8.31
C ARG A 71 -0.14 -12.72 6.85
N ILE A 72 -0.51 -11.56 6.31
CA ILE A 72 -0.92 -11.42 4.91
C ILE A 72 0.25 -11.72 3.97
N ILE A 73 1.46 -11.24 4.28
CA ILE A 73 2.68 -11.50 3.49
C ILE A 73 2.91 -13.02 3.39
N GLY A 74 2.87 -13.74 4.51
CA GLY A 74 3.01 -15.21 4.49
C GLY A 74 1.95 -15.92 3.65
N LEU A 75 0.71 -15.41 3.62
CA LEU A 75 -0.36 -15.95 2.77
C LEU A 75 -0.12 -15.64 1.29
N LEU A 76 0.35 -14.45 0.93
CA LEU A 76 0.69 -14.07 -0.43
C LEU A 76 1.83 -14.95 -0.98
N GLU A 77 2.88 -15.16 -0.20
CA GLU A 77 4.01 -16.02 -0.55
C GLU A 77 3.55 -17.47 -0.81
N SER A 78 2.64 -17.99 0.01
CA SER A 78 2.07 -19.33 -0.17
C SER A 78 1.13 -19.45 -1.38
N SER A 79 0.65 -18.31 -1.90
CA SER A 79 -0.31 -18.21 -3.03
C SER A 79 0.38 -17.87 -4.36
N GLU A 80 1.69 -18.08 -4.47
CA GLU A 80 2.50 -17.81 -5.68
C GLU A 80 2.66 -16.32 -6.06
N ILE A 81 2.12 -15.38 -5.30
CA ILE A 81 2.40 -13.95 -5.47
C ILE A 81 3.75 -13.65 -4.87
N LYS A 82 4.74 -13.50 -5.73
CA LYS A 82 6.13 -13.25 -5.32
C LYS A 82 6.39 -11.75 -5.16
N ASN A 83 7.24 -11.43 -4.19
CA ASN A 83 7.72 -10.07 -3.94
C ASN A 83 6.57 -9.06 -3.75
N PRO A 84 5.69 -9.23 -2.74
CA PRO A 84 4.74 -8.20 -2.39
C PRO A 84 5.46 -6.92 -1.99
N GLU A 85 4.85 -5.78 -2.26
CA GLU A 85 5.43 -4.46 -2.00
C GLU A 85 4.70 -3.78 -0.83
N LEU A 86 5.42 -2.96 -0.05
CA LEU A 86 4.90 -2.33 1.16
C LEU A 86 4.57 -0.86 0.95
N VAL A 87 3.41 -0.45 1.44
CA VAL A 87 3.06 0.95 1.70
C VAL A 87 2.75 1.13 3.18
N ILE A 88 3.50 2.02 3.84
CA ILE A 88 3.21 2.42 5.22
C ILE A 88 2.35 3.67 5.19
N ASN A 89 1.12 3.55 5.70
CA ASN A 89 0.13 4.62 5.68
C ASN A 89 0.03 5.32 7.05
N ARG A 90 -0.43 6.57 7.04
CA ARG A 90 -0.72 7.39 8.22
C ARG A 90 0.45 7.56 9.18
N ILE A 91 1.67 7.68 8.65
CA ILE A 91 2.85 7.94 9.47
C ILE A 91 2.79 9.33 10.11
N ARG A 92 3.09 9.42 11.39
CA ARG A 92 3.16 10.68 12.14
C ARG A 92 4.60 10.95 12.58
N PRO A 93 5.36 11.78 11.85
CA PRO A 93 6.79 12.01 12.13
C PRO A 93 7.07 12.47 13.56
N ASN A 94 6.15 13.22 14.16
CA ASN A 94 6.29 13.69 15.54
C ASN A 94 6.23 12.54 16.56
N MET A 95 5.35 11.55 16.34
CA MET A 95 5.24 10.37 17.20
C MET A 95 6.44 9.43 17.03
N VAL A 96 6.92 9.26 15.79
CA VAL A 96 8.13 8.48 15.52
C VAL A 96 9.33 9.07 16.27
N ARG A 97 9.55 10.40 16.19
CA ARG A 97 10.64 11.06 16.91
C ARG A 97 10.59 10.92 18.44
N LYS A 98 9.39 10.78 19.00
CA LYS A 98 9.18 10.56 20.44
C LYS A 98 9.26 9.09 20.86
N GLY A 99 9.38 8.15 19.91
CA GLY A 99 9.30 6.72 20.19
C GLY A 99 7.88 6.22 20.52
N GLU A 100 6.86 7.01 20.21
CA GLU A 100 5.43 6.67 20.41
C GLU A 100 4.82 5.93 19.20
N MET A 101 5.54 5.86 18.09
CA MET A 101 5.18 5.16 16.85
C MET A 101 6.43 4.48 16.30
N MET A 102 6.29 3.29 15.75
CA MET A 102 7.40 2.54 15.17
C MET A 102 8.01 3.29 13.99
N ASP A 103 9.34 3.24 13.86
CA ASP A 103 10.07 3.83 12.74
C ASP A 103 9.85 3.02 11.45
N VAL A 104 9.95 3.69 10.32
CA VAL A 104 9.78 3.08 8.99
C VAL A 104 10.80 1.98 8.74
N ASP A 105 12.07 2.19 9.13
CA ASP A 105 13.13 1.20 8.93
C ASP A 105 12.86 -0.06 9.78
N ASP A 106 12.41 0.09 11.03
CA ASP A 106 12.06 -1.05 11.89
C ASP A 106 10.91 -1.87 11.30
N ILE A 107 9.90 -1.21 10.68
CA ILE A 107 8.78 -1.90 10.02
C ILE A 107 9.26 -2.67 8.79
N VAL A 108 10.11 -2.06 7.97
CA VAL A 108 10.68 -2.69 6.77
C VAL A 108 11.53 -3.90 7.15
N ASP A 109 12.39 -3.76 8.17
CA ASP A 109 13.23 -4.85 8.66
C ASP A 109 12.39 -6.02 9.20
N LEU A 110 11.28 -5.71 9.89
CA LEU A 110 10.39 -6.70 10.46
C LEU A 110 9.58 -7.46 9.40
N LEU A 111 9.03 -6.75 8.42
CA LEU A 111 8.21 -7.34 7.37
C LEU A 111 9.02 -7.92 6.21
N SER A 112 10.29 -7.52 6.05
CA SER A 112 11.24 -8.04 5.06
C SER A 112 10.75 -8.00 3.61
N ILE A 113 9.93 -7.01 3.24
CA ILE A 113 9.46 -6.76 1.87
C ILE A 113 9.80 -5.35 1.39
N ASP A 114 9.83 -5.15 0.09
CA ASP A 114 10.25 -3.90 -0.54
C ASP A 114 9.27 -2.75 -0.26
N LEU A 115 9.78 -1.64 0.27
CA LEU A 115 9.01 -0.43 0.53
C LEU A 115 8.86 0.40 -0.73
N ILE A 116 7.62 0.62 -1.19
CA ILE A 116 7.31 1.50 -2.33
C ILE A 116 6.72 2.85 -1.94
N GLY A 117 6.36 3.05 -0.69
CA GLY A 117 5.89 4.37 -0.27
C GLY A 117 5.54 4.50 1.19
N VAL A 118 5.60 5.75 1.65
CA VAL A 118 5.20 6.15 2.99
C VAL A 118 4.26 7.35 2.88
N VAL A 119 3.03 7.17 3.34
CA VAL A 119 1.99 8.20 3.29
C VAL A 119 1.85 8.84 4.68
N PRO A 120 2.02 10.16 4.81
CA PRO A 120 1.81 10.84 6.09
C PRO A 120 0.34 10.84 6.51
N ASP A 121 0.07 10.91 7.81
CA ASP A 121 -1.25 11.27 8.33
C ASP A 121 -1.52 12.73 7.98
N ASP A 122 -2.56 12.96 7.16
CA ASP A 122 -2.79 14.24 6.49
C ASP A 122 -4.28 14.61 6.52
N GLU A 123 -4.62 15.72 7.13
CA GLU A 123 -5.99 16.20 7.26
C GLU A 123 -6.62 16.55 5.89
N TYR A 124 -5.81 16.82 4.87
CA TYR A 124 -6.32 17.03 3.51
C TYR A 124 -7.04 15.80 2.95
N ILE A 125 -6.70 14.59 3.38
CA ILE A 125 -7.44 13.37 2.98
C ILE A 125 -8.90 13.49 3.40
N ILE A 126 -9.16 13.83 4.67
CA ILE A 126 -10.52 13.98 5.20
C ILE A 126 -11.26 15.09 4.44
N THR A 127 -10.60 16.23 4.26
CA THR A 127 -11.21 17.40 3.61
C THR A 127 -11.59 17.11 2.16
N GLN A 128 -10.71 16.45 1.40
CA GLN A 128 -10.95 16.12 0.00
C GLN A 128 -11.98 14.98 -0.14
N THR A 129 -11.92 13.97 0.70
CA THR A 129 -12.92 12.88 0.72
C THR A 129 -14.32 13.42 0.97
N ASN A 130 -14.49 14.37 1.91
CA ASN A 130 -15.79 15.02 2.18
C ASN A 130 -16.32 15.83 0.99
N LYS A 131 -15.45 16.25 0.08
CA LYS A 131 -15.83 16.92 -1.18
C LYS A 131 -16.07 15.95 -2.33
N GLY A 132 -15.79 14.65 -2.15
CA GLY A 132 -15.80 13.68 -3.23
C GLY A 132 -14.62 13.83 -4.20
N GLU A 133 -13.53 14.48 -3.77
CA GLU A 133 -12.35 14.75 -4.59
C GLU A 133 -11.15 13.88 -4.15
N PRO A 134 -10.37 13.32 -5.09
CA PRO A 134 -9.13 12.62 -4.74
C PRO A 134 -8.09 13.60 -4.18
N VAL A 135 -7.38 13.21 -3.11
CA VAL A 135 -6.36 14.05 -2.48
C VAL A 135 -5.21 14.43 -3.42
N ILE A 136 -4.95 13.64 -4.44
CA ILE A 136 -3.90 13.89 -5.44
C ILE A 136 -4.13 15.18 -6.27
N GLN A 137 -5.36 15.67 -6.33
CA GLN A 137 -5.69 16.95 -6.98
C GLN A 137 -5.25 18.16 -6.15
N ASN A 138 -5.05 17.97 -4.86
CA ASN A 138 -4.57 19.02 -3.97
C ASN A 138 -3.03 19.05 -3.93
N ARG A 139 -2.41 19.97 -4.67
CA ARG A 139 -0.95 20.12 -4.74
C ARG A 139 -0.28 20.46 -3.40
N LYS A 140 -1.03 20.91 -2.41
CA LYS A 140 -0.53 21.23 -1.06
C LYS A 140 -0.55 20.02 -0.12
N ALA A 141 -1.26 18.95 -0.47
CA ALA A 141 -1.41 17.76 0.34
C ALA A 141 -0.14 16.89 0.29
N PRO A 142 0.60 16.71 1.40
CA PRO A 142 1.75 15.81 1.45
C PRO A 142 1.40 14.37 1.09
N SER A 143 0.21 13.90 1.51
CA SER A 143 -0.32 12.58 1.15
C SER A 143 -0.56 12.45 -0.35
N GLY A 144 -1.10 13.48 -1.01
CA GLY A 144 -1.29 13.48 -2.46
C GLY A 144 0.02 13.29 -3.23
N LYS A 145 1.09 13.95 -2.75
CA LYS A 145 2.44 13.80 -3.30
C LYS A 145 2.97 12.38 -3.13
N ALA A 146 2.78 11.79 -1.94
CA ALA A 146 3.18 10.42 -1.65
C ALA A 146 2.47 9.41 -2.56
N TYR A 147 1.15 9.55 -2.78
CA TYR A 147 0.42 8.68 -3.71
C TYR A 147 0.89 8.79 -5.15
N ILE A 148 1.22 9.99 -5.63
CA ILE A 148 1.80 10.17 -6.98
C ILE A 148 3.16 9.47 -7.08
N GLU A 149 4.01 9.56 -6.07
CA GLU A 149 5.31 8.90 -6.04
C GLU A 149 5.16 7.36 -5.97
N ILE A 150 4.20 6.84 -5.21
CA ILE A 150 3.86 5.41 -5.19
C ILE A 150 3.43 4.96 -6.59
N ALA A 151 2.51 5.67 -7.23
CA ALA A 151 2.03 5.34 -8.57
C ALA A 151 3.19 5.27 -9.59
N LYS A 152 4.13 6.20 -9.54
CA LYS A 152 5.32 6.20 -10.39
C LYS A 152 6.18 4.95 -10.17
N ARG A 153 6.38 4.51 -8.92
CA ARG A 153 7.13 3.28 -8.63
C ARG A 153 6.40 2.03 -9.11
N VAL A 154 5.09 1.99 -8.96
CA VAL A 154 4.24 0.92 -9.54
C VAL A 154 4.40 0.85 -11.06
N LEU A 155 4.55 1.99 -11.72
CA LEU A 155 4.83 2.10 -13.17
C LEU A 155 6.30 1.77 -13.53
N GLY A 156 7.16 1.45 -12.56
CA GLY A 156 8.55 1.06 -12.78
C GLY A 156 9.56 2.20 -12.74
N GLU A 157 9.16 3.42 -12.37
CA GLU A 157 10.11 4.53 -12.20
C GLU A 157 10.99 4.29 -10.95
N LYS A 158 12.32 4.36 -11.13
CA LYS A 158 13.29 4.21 -10.04
C LYS A 158 13.51 5.54 -9.32
N ILE A 159 12.57 5.91 -8.46
CA ILE A 159 12.66 7.11 -7.62
C ILE A 159 12.80 6.71 -6.14
N GLU A 160 13.62 7.47 -5.40
CA GLU A 160 13.89 7.22 -3.98
C GLU A 160 12.62 7.39 -3.14
N VAL A 161 12.37 6.52 -2.14
CA VAL A 161 11.20 6.64 -1.28
C VAL A 161 11.37 7.83 -0.33
N THR A 162 10.44 8.77 -0.40
CA THR A 162 10.39 9.91 0.52
C THR A 162 9.78 9.49 1.85
N ILE A 163 10.54 9.61 2.94
CA ILE A 163 10.05 9.32 4.30
C ILE A 163 9.69 10.64 4.98
N PRO A 164 8.41 10.84 5.36
CA PRO A 164 7.97 12.06 6.02
C PRO A 164 8.75 12.34 7.30
N GLY A 165 9.21 13.59 7.47
CA GLY A 165 9.97 14.03 8.66
C GLY A 165 11.46 13.66 8.70
N ARG A 166 11.98 12.97 7.70
CA ARG A 166 13.43 12.79 7.49
C ARG A 166 13.96 13.88 6.57
N GLU A 167 15.06 14.51 6.96
CA GLU A 167 15.77 15.44 6.08
C GLU A 167 16.34 14.69 4.87
N GLN A 168 15.92 15.07 3.69
CA GLN A 168 16.53 14.64 2.44
C GLN A 168 17.79 15.46 2.21
N GLY A 169 18.94 14.97 2.69
CA GLY A 169 20.22 15.67 2.51
C GLY A 169 21.40 14.72 2.47
N PHE A 170 22.43 15.12 1.73
CA PHE A 170 23.71 14.42 1.59
C PHE A 170 24.30 13.97 2.95
N PHE A 171 24.09 14.75 4.01
CA PHE A 171 24.52 14.42 5.37
C PHE A 171 23.72 13.31 6.05
N ALA A 172 22.44 13.10 5.70
CA ALA A 172 21.63 11.98 6.20
C ALA A 172 22.12 10.64 5.60
N ARG A 173 22.54 10.66 4.34
CA ARG A 173 23.15 9.51 3.65
C ARG A 173 24.49 9.09 4.30
N LEU A 174 25.29 10.06 4.73
CA LEU A 174 26.57 9.82 5.42
C LEU A 174 26.37 9.22 6.83
N LYS A 175 25.38 9.72 7.59
CA LYS A 175 25.03 9.17 8.92
C LYS A 175 24.56 7.73 8.87
N ARG A 176 23.85 7.30 7.81
CA ARG A 176 23.39 5.91 7.63
C ARG A 176 24.54 4.92 7.37
N LEU A 177 25.63 5.37 6.75
CA LEU A 177 26.84 4.57 6.51
C LEU A 177 27.67 4.30 7.78
N PHE A 178 27.51 5.15 8.82
CA PHE A 178 28.25 5.06 10.09
C PHE A 178 27.42 4.50 11.26
N ARG A 179 26.15 4.11 11.02
CA ARG A 179 25.30 3.48 12.02
C ARG A 179 25.32 1.96 11.81
N LYS A 180 26.44 1.35 12.22
CA LYS A 180 26.58 -0.09 12.48
C LYS A 180 26.51 -0.33 13.96
#